data_21fdf580a7b2943c6d5f57fd8f3c53d0
#
_entry.id   21fdf580a7b2943c6d5f57fd8f3c53d0
#
_cell.length_a   1.000
_cell.length_b   1.000
_cell.length_c   1.000
_cell.angle_alpha   90.00
_cell.angle_beta   90.00
_cell.angle_gamma   90.00
#
_symmetry.space_group_name_H-M   'P 1'
#
loop_
_entity.id
_entity.type
_entity.pdbx_description
1 polymer ?
#
loop_
_entity_poly.entity_id
_entity_poly.type
_entity_poly.pdbx_seq_one_letter_code
_entity_poly.pdbx_strand_id
1 'polypeptide(L)'
;MSMFNKVSKSFMFGQHEVTLTTGEIARQASGAVVVQMGDTVILATVVAKKETKPGQDFFPLTVDYIEKAYAAGKFPGGFFKREGRPSEHETLTSRLIDRPIRPLFPDGFFNEVQVIIHVLSVDPEINPDIPSMIGASAALTISGIPFKGPIGACRVGYVNG
;
A
#
# COMPACT_ATOMS: atom_id res chain seq x y z
N MET A 1 25.09 -16.16 8.68
CA MET A 1 23.63 -16.00 8.75
C MET A 1 23.28 -14.71 8.04
N SER A 2 22.36 -14.74 7.07
CA SER A 2 21.88 -13.50 6.44
C SER A 2 21.15 -12.67 7.50
N MET A 3 21.47 -11.37 7.60
CA MET A 3 20.79 -10.42 8.51
C MET A 3 19.33 -10.17 8.05
N PHE A 4 19.00 -10.57 6.83
CA PHE A 4 17.69 -10.39 6.21
C PHE A 4 17.09 -11.75 5.89
N ASN A 5 15.82 -11.91 6.25
CA ASN A 5 15.02 -13.08 5.87
C ASN A 5 14.10 -12.69 4.71
N LYS A 6 14.69 -12.41 3.54
CA LYS A 6 13.97 -12.04 2.34
C LYS A 6 13.15 -13.22 1.81
N VAL A 7 11.87 -13.01 1.63
CA VAL A 7 10.94 -13.93 0.99
C VAL A 7 10.29 -13.23 -0.19
N SER A 8 10.33 -13.88 -1.36
CA SER A 8 9.68 -13.36 -2.56
C SER A 8 8.76 -14.40 -3.15
N LYS A 9 7.63 -13.97 -3.69
CA LYS A 9 6.66 -14.77 -4.43
C LYS A 9 6.23 -14.03 -5.67
N SER A 10 6.22 -14.71 -6.82
CA SER A 10 5.76 -14.17 -8.09
C SER A 10 4.56 -14.94 -8.61
N PHE A 11 3.69 -14.23 -9.32
CA PHE A 11 2.53 -14.81 -10.02
C PHE A 11 2.15 -13.94 -11.22
N MET A 12 1.44 -14.54 -12.16
CA MET A 12 0.93 -13.81 -13.33
C MET A 12 -0.38 -13.10 -12.98
N PHE A 13 -0.46 -11.81 -13.28
CA PHE A 13 -1.65 -10.99 -13.17
C PHE A 13 -1.98 -10.39 -14.55
N GLY A 14 -2.89 -11.03 -15.27
CA GLY A 14 -3.09 -10.73 -16.68
C GLY A 14 -1.85 -11.03 -17.51
N GLN A 15 -1.30 -10.01 -18.15
CA GLN A 15 -0.08 -10.09 -18.96
C GLN A 15 1.21 -9.76 -18.20
N HIS A 16 1.09 -9.30 -16.95
CA HIS A 16 2.22 -8.84 -16.15
C HIS A 16 2.55 -9.83 -15.04
N GLU A 17 3.83 -10.03 -14.80
CA GLU A 17 4.29 -10.72 -13.59
C GLU A 17 4.28 -9.76 -12.42
N VAL A 18 3.66 -10.18 -11.31
CA VAL A 18 3.67 -9.47 -10.04
C VAL A 18 4.55 -10.20 -9.07
N THR A 19 5.52 -9.50 -8.49
CA THR A 19 6.41 -10.04 -7.46
C THR A 19 6.15 -9.32 -6.13
N LEU A 20 5.85 -10.09 -5.09
CA LEU A 20 5.73 -9.62 -3.72
C LEU A 20 6.98 -10.01 -2.95
N THR A 21 7.63 -9.05 -2.31
CA THR A 21 8.85 -9.27 -1.51
C THR A 21 8.67 -8.70 -0.11
N THR A 22 9.04 -9.47 0.90
CA THR A 22 9.02 -9.05 2.32
C THR A 22 10.31 -9.45 3.03
N GLY A 23 10.55 -8.88 4.23
CA GLY A 23 11.64 -9.23 5.13
C GLY A 23 12.98 -8.51 4.85
N GLU A 24 13.03 -7.58 3.90
CA GLU A 24 14.24 -6.83 3.53
C GLU A 24 14.14 -5.35 3.92
N ILE A 25 13.04 -4.70 3.57
CA ILE A 25 12.82 -3.26 3.75
C ILE A 25 11.78 -3.01 4.84
N ALA A 26 11.88 -1.86 5.53
CA ALA A 26 10.93 -1.39 6.55
C ALA A 26 10.67 -2.41 7.68
N ARG A 27 11.71 -3.05 8.18
CA ARG A 27 11.66 -4.14 9.19
C ARG A 27 11.08 -3.74 10.55
N GLN A 28 10.95 -2.47 10.84
CA GLN A 28 10.33 -1.96 12.08
C GLN A 28 8.81 -1.87 11.98
N ALA A 29 8.25 -1.94 10.75
CA ALA A 29 6.81 -2.00 10.56
C ALA A 29 6.25 -3.37 11.01
N SER A 30 4.97 -3.40 11.38
CA SER A 30 4.26 -4.65 11.70
C SER A 30 4.15 -5.57 10.48
N GLY A 31 3.98 -4.99 9.30
CA GLY A 31 4.03 -5.65 8.01
C GLY A 31 4.61 -4.73 6.95
N ALA A 32 5.45 -5.26 6.06
CA ALA A 32 6.03 -4.52 4.96
C ALA A 32 6.16 -5.40 3.73
N VAL A 33 5.69 -4.93 2.60
CA VAL A 33 5.74 -5.63 1.31
C VAL A 33 6.17 -4.67 0.22
N VAL A 34 7.14 -5.08 -0.57
CA VAL A 34 7.47 -4.46 -1.85
C VAL A 34 6.70 -5.20 -2.93
N VAL A 35 5.95 -4.49 -3.75
CA VAL A 35 5.27 -5.03 -4.93
C VAL A 35 5.95 -4.49 -6.17
N GLN A 36 6.32 -5.37 -7.06
CA GLN A 36 6.84 -5.03 -8.37
C GLN A 36 5.91 -5.60 -9.45
N MET A 37 5.53 -4.75 -10.40
CA MET A 37 4.75 -5.12 -11.59
C MET A 37 5.32 -4.34 -12.77
N GLY A 38 6.02 -5.01 -13.66
CA GLY A 38 6.88 -4.35 -14.65
C GLY A 38 7.92 -3.47 -13.96
N ASP A 39 8.06 -2.22 -14.40
CA ASP A 39 8.93 -1.22 -13.78
C ASP A 39 8.22 -0.38 -12.70
N THR A 40 6.94 -0.63 -12.45
CA THR A 40 6.23 -0.04 -11.31
C THR A 40 6.58 -0.80 -10.04
N VAL A 41 7.11 -0.08 -9.07
CA VAL A 41 7.52 -0.61 -7.75
C VAL A 41 6.89 0.23 -6.66
N ILE A 42 6.20 -0.42 -5.73
CA ILE A 42 5.64 0.22 -4.54
C ILE A 42 6.13 -0.45 -3.26
N LEU A 43 6.20 0.30 -2.19
CA LEU A 43 6.42 -0.19 -0.83
C LEU A 43 5.16 0.08 -0.01
N ALA A 44 4.51 -0.97 0.46
CA ALA A 44 3.40 -0.90 1.39
C ALA A 44 3.87 -1.28 2.80
N THR A 45 3.61 -0.43 3.78
CA THR A 45 3.95 -0.66 5.18
C THR A 45 2.73 -0.50 6.05
N VAL A 46 2.64 -1.32 7.09
CA VAL A 46 1.55 -1.32 8.06
C VAL A 46 2.12 -1.30 9.46
N VAL A 47 1.60 -0.42 10.29
CA VAL A 47 1.93 -0.34 11.72
C VAL A 47 0.63 -0.25 12.51
N ALA A 48 0.53 -1.03 13.58
CA ALA A 48 -0.57 -0.92 14.55
C ALA A 48 -0.04 -0.65 15.95
N LYS A 49 -0.76 0.20 16.69
CA LYS A 49 -0.52 0.35 18.14
C LYS A 49 -1.00 -0.89 18.87
N LYS A 50 -0.25 -1.32 19.89
CA LYS A 50 -0.59 -2.48 20.71
C LYS A 50 -1.75 -2.18 21.67
N GLU A 51 -1.93 -0.92 22.03
CA GLU A 51 -2.91 -0.46 23.00
C GLU A 51 -3.90 0.50 22.38
N THR A 52 -5.15 0.42 22.81
CA THR A 52 -6.21 1.36 22.46
C THR A 52 -6.15 2.57 23.39
N LYS A 53 -6.40 3.77 22.89
CA LYS A 53 -6.50 4.97 23.73
C LYS A 53 -7.74 4.87 24.63
N PRO A 54 -7.66 5.27 25.91
CA PRO A 54 -8.83 5.31 26.80
C PRO A 54 -9.95 6.17 26.20
N GLY A 55 -11.17 5.65 26.20
CA GLY A 55 -12.35 6.35 25.64
C GLY A 55 -12.46 6.34 24.11
N GLN A 56 -11.66 5.52 23.44
CA GLN A 56 -11.75 5.35 21.98
C GLN A 56 -13.00 4.53 21.62
N ASP A 57 -13.90 5.12 20.85
CA ASP A 57 -15.19 4.55 20.43
C ASP A 57 -15.27 4.28 18.91
N PHE A 58 -14.21 4.59 18.17
CA PHE A 58 -14.12 4.37 16.72
C PHE A 58 -12.78 3.73 16.34
N PHE A 59 -12.73 3.12 15.15
CA PHE A 59 -11.53 2.52 14.59
C PHE A 59 -10.69 3.56 13.84
N PRO A 60 -9.53 3.97 14.38
CA PRO A 60 -8.65 4.94 13.75
C PRO A 60 -7.72 4.28 12.72
N LEU A 61 -8.23 4.05 11.53
CA LEU A 61 -7.44 3.61 10.38
C LEU A 61 -7.04 4.83 9.54
N THR A 62 -5.75 4.98 9.31
CA THR A 62 -5.18 5.98 8.39
C THR A 62 -4.53 5.25 7.22
N VAL A 63 -4.85 5.67 6.01
CA VAL A 63 -4.24 5.16 4.78
C VAL A 63 -3.66 6.34 4.01
N ASP A 64 -2.35 6.31 3.80
CA ASP A 64 -1.61 7.31 3.04
C ASP A 64 -1.00 6.66 1.79
N TYR A 65 -1.34 7.21 0.62
CA TYR A 65 -0.74 6.86 -0.65
C TYR A 65 0.09 8.03 -1.14
N ILE A 66 1.35 7.81 -1.44
CA ILE A 66 2.33 8.86 -1.67
C ILE A 66 3.06 8.61 -2.98
N GLU A 67 2.92 9.55 -3.91
CA GLU A 67 3.69 9.62 -5.15
C GLU A 67 4.74 10.72 -5.04
N LYS A 68 6.01 10.36 -5.24
CA LYS A 68 7.09 11.33 -5.29
C LYS A 68 7.54 11.55 -6.72
N ALA A 69 7.92 12.79 -7.04
CA ALA A 69 8.36 13.14 -8.39
C ALA A 69 9.52 12.26 -8.88
N TYR A 70 10.40 11.81 -7.98
CA TYR A 70 11.52 10.92 -8.32
C TYR A 70 11.07 9.57 -8.89
N ALA A 71 9.91 9.06 -8.49
CA ALA A 71 9.40 7.77 -8.98
C ALA A 71 9.15 7.78 -10.50
N ALA A 72 8.85 8.95 -11.06
CA ALA A 72 8.72 9.18 -12.50
C ALA A 72 9.99 9.77 -13.14
N GLY A 73 11.14 9.73 -12.45
CA GLY A 73 12.39 10.32 -12.93
C GLY A 73 12.36 11.85 -13.01
N LYS A 74 11.48 12.50 -12.25
CA LYS A 74 11.29 13.95 -12.28
C LYS A 74 11.65 14.56 -10.92
N PHE A 75 11.84 15.87 -10.90
CA PHE A 75 11.90 16.64 -9.66
C PHE A 75 10.62 17.46 -9.49
N PRO A 76 10.27 17.86 -8.25
CA PRO A 76 9.04 18.59 -7.99
C PRO A 76 8.90 19.85 -8.83
N GLY A 77 7.71 20.05 -9.37
CA GLY A 77 7.36 21.25 -10.14
C GLY A 77 7.05 22.46 -9.24
N GLY A 78 6.51 23.51 -9.88
CA GLY A 78 6.11 24.72 -9.20
C GLY A 78 7.27 25.64 -8.81
N PHE A 79 6.94 26.76 -8.20
CA PHE A 79 7.90 27.81 -7.84
C PHE A 79 8.92 27.33 -6.78
N PHE A 80 8.44 26.63 -5.75
CA PHE A 80 9.29 26.22 -4.61
C PHE A 80 10.14 24.96 -4.89
N LYS A 81 9.93 24.23 -5.98
CA LYS A 81 10.66 22.99 -6.30
C LYS A 81 10.67 21.98 -5.15
N ARG A 82 9.55 21.86 -4.45
CA ARG A 82 9.37 20.97 -3.29
C ARG A 82 8.13 20.10 -3.47
N GLU A 83 8.18 18.91 -2.87
CA GLU A 83 6.99 18.10 -2.66
C GLU A 83 6.00 18.88 -1.77
N GLY A 84 4.76 18.95 -2.21
CA GLY A 84 3.71 19.71 -1.53
C GLY A 84 2.79 18.84 -0.69
N ARG A 85 1.57 19.31 -0.51
CA ARG A 85 0.47 18.53 0.05
C ARG A 85 0.11 17.41 -0.92
N PRO A 86 -0.51 16.31 -0.43
CA PRO A 86 -1.03 15.26 -1.31
C PRO A 86 -1.91 15.84 -2.41
N SER A 87 -1.72 15.36 -3.62
CA SER A 87 -2.56 15.70 -4.77
C SER A 87 -3.98 15.14 -4.59
N GLU A 88 -4.91 15.60 -5.41
CA GLU A 88 -6.26 15.04 -5.47
C GLU A 88 -6.20 13.54 -5.80
N HIS A 89 -5.36 13.15 -6.76
CA HIS A 89 -5.14 11.75 -7.15
C HIS A 89 -4.65 10.90 -5.97
N GLU A 90 -3.63 11.36 -5.23
CA GLU A 90 -3.11 10.66 -4.04
C GLU A 90 -4.20 10.50 -2.97
N THR A 91 -4.99 11.53 -2.74
CA THR A 91 -6.10 11.51 -1.79
C THR A 91 -7.19 10.51 -2.20
N LEU A 92 -7.58 10.51 -3.48
CA LEU A 92 -8.59 9.58 -4.00
C LEU A 92 -8.10 8.13 -3.97
N THR A 93 -6.83 7.89 -4.32
CA THR A 93 -6.23 6.55 -4.26
C THR A 93 -6.12 6.05 -2.81
N SER A 94 -5.75 6.92 -1.86
CA SER A 94 -5.79 6.58 -0.42
C SER A 94 -7.18 6.11 0.01
N ARG A 95 -8.22 6.82 -0.40
CA ARG A 95 -9.61 6.47 -0.10
C ARG A 95 -10.07 5.20 -0.82
N LEU A 96 -9.58 4.98 -2.05
CA LEU A 96 -9.84 3.76 -2.81
C LEU A 96 -9.27 2.53 -2.09
N ILE A 97 -8.12 2.66 -1.46
CA ILE A 97 -7.49 1.59 -0.67
C ILE A 97 -8.19 1.43 0.68
N ASP A 98 -8.48 2.51 1.40
CA ASP A 98 -9.12 2.49 2.71
C ASP A 98 -10.49 1.81 2.70
N ARG A 99 -11.31 2.12 1.70
CA ARG A 99 -12.71 1.69 1.64
C ARG A 99 -12.92 0.17 1.67
N PRO A 100 -12.21 -0.66 0.88
CA PRO A 100 -12.38 -2.11 0.92
C PRO A 100 -11.71 -2.79 2.12
N ILE A 101 -10.65 -2.21 2.70
CA ILE A 101 -9.94 -2.83 3.82
C ILE A 101 -10.58 -2.54 5.18
N ARG A 102 -11.18 -1.37 5.36
CA ARG A 102 -11.77 -0.94 6.64
C ARG A 102 -12.82 -1.91 7.20
N PRO A 103 -13.79 -2.42 6.44
CA PRO A 103 -14.81 -3.35 6.95
C PRO A 103 -14.28 -4.75 7.25
N LEU A 104 -13.03 -5.05 6.90
CA LEU A 104 -12.41 -6.35 7.15
C LEU A 104 -11.72 -6.45 8.52
N PHE A 105 -11.73 -5.38 9.30
CA PHE A 105 -11.34 -5.44 10.69
C PHE A 105 -12.52 -5.87 11.57
N PRO A 106 -12.28 -6.65 12.64
CA PRO A 106 -13.37 -7.10 13.50
C PRO A 106 -13.99 -5.95 14.30
N ASP A 107 -15.27 -6.10 14.61
CA ASP A 107 -15.98 -5.18 15.50
C ASP A 107 -15.27 -5.14 16.87
N GLY A 108 -15.18 -3.94 17.44
CA GLY A 108 -14.51 -3.73 18.72
C GLY A 108 -12.97 -3.63 18.65
N PHE A 109 -12.38 -3.71 17.46
CA PHE A 109 -10.97 -3.44 17.27
C PHE A 109 -10.75 -1.92 17.07
N PHE A 110 -10.24 -1.25 18.10
CA PHE A 110 -10.06 0.22 18.11
C PHE A 110 -8.59 0.64 18.22
N ASN A 111 -7.66 -0.28 17.99
CA ASN A 111 -6.25 0.06 17.95
C ASN A 111 -5.96 0.92 16.71
N GLU A 112 -5.14 1.94 16.86
CA GLU A 112 -4.71 2.79 15.74
C GLU A 112 -3.88 1.99 14.75
N VAL A 113 -4.30 1.99 13.49
CA VAL A 113 -3.60 1.34 12.38
C VAL A 113 -3.25 2.38 11.33
N GLN A 114 -2.00 2.37 10.90
CA GLN A 114 -1.51 3.21 9.82
C GLN A 114 -0.99 2.33 8.69
N VAL A 115 -1.49 2.58 7.48
CA VAL A 115 -1.03 1.97 6.23
C VAL A 115 -0.42 3.07 5.38
N ILE A 116 0.86 2.93 5.05
CA ILE A 116 1.56 3.91 4.20
C ILE A 116 2.06 3.18 2.95
N ILE A 117 1.70 3.71 1.80
CA ILE A 117 2.12 3.22 0.50
C ILE A 117 2.98 4.28 -0.17
N HIS A 118 4.22 3.92 -0.50
CA HIS A 118 5.13 4.74 -1.27
C HIS A 118 5.30 4.16 -2.67
N VAL A 119 5.09 4.98 -3.69
CA VAL A 119 5.45 4.66 -5.07
C VAL A 119 6.94 4.97 -5.24
N LEU A 120 7.73 3.94 -5.51
CA LEU A 120 9.19 4.03 -5.63
C LEU A 120 9.65 4.19 -7.07
N SER A 121 8.91 3.59 -8.00
CA SER A 121 9.14 3.68 -9.45
C SER A 121 7.81 3.53 -10.18
N VAL A 122 7.67 4.17 -11.33
CA VAL A 122 6.45 4.13 -12.15
C VAL A 122 6.80 3.76 -13.59
N ASP A 123 6.17 2.69 -14.06
CA ASP A 123 6.04 2.36 -15.47
C ASP A 123 4.86 3.17 -16.04
N PRO A 124 5.04 3.93 -17.14
CA PRO A 124 3.95 4.70 -17.75
C PRO A 124 2.72 3.87 -18.17
N GLU A 125 2.89 2.57 -18.43
CA GLU A 125 1.82 1.68 -18.85
C GLU A 125 1.13 0.99 -17.67
N ILE A 126 1.75 0.98 -16.48
CA ILE A 126 1.27 0.29 -15.29
C ILE A 126 0.98 1.30 -14.18
N ASN A 127 -0.30 1.64 -14.04
CA ASN A 127 -0.73 2.54 -12.97
C ASN A 127 -0.49 1.92 -11.59
N PRO A 128 0.16 2.65 -10.66
CA PRO A 128 0.52 2.12 -9.34
C PRO A 128 -0.65 1.89 -8.38
N ASP A 129 -1.88 2.31 -8.68
CA ASP A 129 -3.05 2.14 -7.82
C ASP A 129 -3.36 0.65 -7.53
N ILE A 130 -3.39 -0.21 -8.55
CA ILE A 130 -3.68 -1.65 -8.38
C ILE A 130 -2.55 -2.38 -7.63
N PRO A 131 -1.26 -2.25 -8.01
CA PRO A 131 -0.16 -2.77 -7.19
C PRO A 131 -0.20 -2.29 -5.74
N SER A 132 -0.63 -1.03 -5.50
CA SER A 132 -0.76 -0.47 -4.15
C SER A 132 -1.86 -1.12 -3.33
N MET A 133 -3.01 -1.43 -3.92
CA MET A 133 -4.08 -2.20 -3.24
C MET A 133 -3.63 -3.61 -2.90
N ILE A 134 -2.94 -4.29 -3.82
CA ILE A 134 -2.37 -5.62 -3.59
C ILE A 134 -1.33 -5.57 -2.46
N GLY A 135 -0.44 -4.57 -2.50
CA GLY A 135 0.59 -4.37 -1.49
C GLY A 135 0.04 -4.08 -0.10
N ALA A 136 -0.94 -3.19 0.01
CA ALA A 136 -1.61 -2.88 1.28
C ALA A 136 -2.30 -4.13 1.87
N SER A 137 -3.01 -4.90 1.03
CA SER A 137 -3.64 -6.15 1.40
C SER A 137 -2.64 -7.19 1.91
N ALA A 138 -1.54 -7.38 1.17
CA ALA A 138 -0.48 -8.32 1.54
C ALA A 138 0.21 -7.90 2.85
N ALA A 139 0.56 -6.60 3.00
CA ALA A 139 1.19 -6.07 4.20
C ALA A 139 0.30 -6.22 5.44
N LEU A 140 -1.01 -5.97 5.32
CA LEU A 140 -1.98 -6.21 6.38
C LEU A 140 -2.06 -7.70 6.76
N THR A 141 -2.11 -8.58 5.77
CA THR A 141 -2.22 -10.03 5.98
C THR A 141 -1.03 -10.60 6.76
N ILE A 142 0.20 -10.13 6.47
CA ILE A 142 1.40 -10.63 7.15
C ILE A 142 1.72 -9.88 8.45
N SER A 143 1.03 -8.78 8.76
CA SER A 143 1.32 -7.92 9.91
C SER A 143 0.98 -8.54 11.27
N GLY A 144 0.16 -9.59 11.30
CA GLY A 144 -0.39 -10.17 12.54
C GLY A 144 -1.54 -9.37 13.16
N ILE A 145 -1.97 -8.28 12.53
CA ILE A 145 -3.16 -7.51 12.92
C ILE A 145 -4.42 -8.34 12.58
N PRO A 146 -5.50 -8.27 13.38
CA PRO A 146 -6.74 -9.01 13.08
C PRO A 146 -7.43 -8.43 11.84
N PHE A 147 -7.06 -8.93 10.69
CA PHE A 147 -7.54 -8.53 9.37
C PHE A 147 -8.16 -9.74 8.66
N LYS A 148 -9.44 -9.63 8.27
CA LYS A 148 -10.21 -10.71 7.62
C LYS A 148 -10.02 -10.75 6.10
N GLY A 149 -8.91 -10.17 5.59
CA GLY A 149 -8.51 -10.25 4.17
C GLY A 149 -7.78 -11.55 3.82
N PRO A 150 -7.12 -11.63 2.67
CA PRO A 150 -6.76 -10.52 1.76
C PRO A 150 -7.89 -10.02 0.87
N ILE A 151 -7.66 -8.88 0.19
CA ILE A 151 -8.47 -8.37 -0.91
C ILE A 151 -7.73 -8.53 -2.23
N GLY A 152 -8.48 -8.67 -3.33
CA GLY A 152 -7.99 -8.54 -4.70
C GLY A 152 -8.40 -7.19 -5.30
N ALA A 153 -7.67 -6.74 -6.31
CA ALA A 153 -7.97 -5.50 -7.03
C ALA A 153 -7.66 -5.67 -8.50
N CYS A 154 -8.54 -5.18 -9.36
CA CYS A 154 -8.31 -5.10 -10.80
C CYS A 154 -9.04 -3.91 -11.39
N ARG A 155 -8.55 -3.43 -12.53
CA ARG A 155 -9.25 -2.43 -13.34
C ARG A 155 -10.03 -3.15 -14.43
N VAL A 156 -11.32 -2.88 -14.51
CA VAL A 156 -12.24 -3.49 -15.50
C VAL A 156 -12.68 -2.42 -16.49
N GLY A 157 -12.58 -2.73 -17.78
CA GLY A 157 -13.12 -1.93 -18.86
C GLY A 157 -14.28 -2.64 -19.53
N TYR A 158 -15.21 -1.88 -20.07
CA TYR A 158 -16.33 -2.38 -20.86
C TYR A 158 -16.29 -1.74 -22.26
N VAL A 159 -16.21 -2.54 -23.31
CA VAL A 159 -16.14 -2.09 -24.69
C VAL A 159 -17.08 -2.95 -25.56
N ASN A 160 -18.08 -2.30 -26.18
CA ASN A 160 -18.99 -2.90 -27.16
C ASN A 160 -19.70 -4.21 -26.74
N GLY A 161 -20.12 -4.33 -25.50
CA GLY A 161 -20.77 -5.52 -24.95
C GLY A 161 -19.79 -6.41 -24.21
#